data_158276f139368b981edafcb98d930c5a
#
_entry.id   158276f139368b981edafcb98d930c5a
#
_cell.length_a   1.000
_cell.length_b   1.000
_cell.length_c   1.000
_cell.angle_alpha   90.00
_cell.angle_beta   90.00
_cell.angle_gamma   90.00
#
_symmetry.space_group_name_H-M   'P 1'
#
loop_
_entity.id
_entity.type
_entity.pdbx_description
1 polymer ?
#
loop_
_entity_poly.entity_id
_entity_poly.type
_entity_poly.pdbx_seq_one_letter_code
_entity_poly.pdbx_strand_id
1 'polypeptide(L)'
;YIMNAVLVLFLCSKFGISEEKSTLIYSFFYAGIYLLSLVGGLIADRKQNYKGTIMAGLVVMAIGYIALSIPITANAGNTSWLLTLTCIALFFIAFGNGLFKGNLQAIVGQMYDNLEAEAATKGEKELIEAKSKRDSGFQIFYVFINIGGLVAPFIAPLLRSWWLSAHDMVYNASLPALCHDYIAKGAEGMSAEAMGNLNQLMSQCVGETTDMAASCAQYLQIFNEG
;
A
#
# COMPACT_ATOMS: atom_id res chain seq x y z
N TYR A 1 -4.95 -2.41 -2.52
CA TYR A 1 -5.26 -1.14 -3.18
C TYR A 1 -4.68 0.07 -2.44
N ILE A 2 -4.90 0.20 -1.12
CA ILE A 2 -4.38 1.33 -0.33
C ILE A 2 -2.88 1.51 -0.55
N MET A 3 -2.09 0.44 -0.40
CA MET A 3 -0.64 0.47 -0.57
C MET A 3 -0.22 0.98 -1.94
N ASN A 4 -0.90 0.55 -3.01
CA ASN A 4 -0.61 1.00 -4.37
C ASN A 4 -0.89 2.50 -4.57
N ALA A 5 -1.87 3.05 -3.86
CA ALA A 5 -2.22 4.47 -3.98
C ALA A 5 -1.26 5.39 -3.22
N VAL A 6 -0.68 4.91 -2.10
CA VAL A 6 0.08 5.78 -1.18
C VAL A 6 1.57 5.48 -1.09
N LEU A 7 2.07 4.39 -1.71
CA LEU A 7 3.45 3.95 -1.53
C LEU A 7 4.50 4.99 -1.97
N VAL A 8 4.30 5.64 -3.12
CA VAL A 8 5.24 6.66 -3.61
C VAL A 8 5.29 7.81 -2.62
N LEU A 9 4.11 8.31 -2.20
CA LEU A 9 4.01 9.40 -1.23
C LEU A 9 4.62 9.02 0.13
N PHE A 10 4.39 7.79 0.58
CA PHE A 10 4.98 7.24 1.80
C PHE A 10 6.51 7.23 1.74
N LEU A 11 7.11 6.78 0.62
CA LEU A 11 8.57 6.74 0.45
C LEU A 11 9.16 8.16 0.41
N CYS A 12 8.53 9.08 -0.31
CA CYS A 12 8.96 10.48 -0.34
C CYS A 12 8.85 11.12 1.04
N SER A 13 7.74 10.93 1.75
CA SER A 13 7.51 11.56 3.06
C SER A 13 8.35 10.96 4.18
N LYS A 14 8.62 9.65 4.15
CA LYS A 14 9.39 8.98 5.21
C LYS A 14 10.89 9.16 5.03
N PHE A 15 11.39 9.10 3.81
CA PHE A 15 12.82 9.05 3.52
C PHE A 15 13.39 10.31 2.85
N GLY A 16 12.52 11.25 2.43
CA GLY A 16 12.95 12.42 1.67
C GLY A 16 13.60 12.08 0.32
N ILE A 17 13.36 10.89 -0.23
CA ILE A 17 13.91 10.48 -1.53
C ILE A 17 13.08 11.09 -2.67
N SER A 18 13.76 11.31 -3.81
CA SER A 18 13.09 11.90 -4.99
C SER A 18 11.93 11.04 -5.49
N GLU A 19 10.94 11.69 -6.09
CA GLU A 19 9.78 11.03 -6.67
C GLU A 19 10.16 9.98 -7.72
N GLU A 20 11.21 10.23 -8.51
CA GLU A 20 11.73 9.27 -9.49
C GLU A 20 12.19 7.96 -8.85
N LYS A 21 12.99 8.04 -7.76
CA LYS A 21 13.46 6.86 -7.03
C LYS A 21 12.33 6.13 -6.33
N SER A 22 11.40 6.87 -5.75
CA SER A 22 10.21 6.30 -5.11
C SER A 22 9.33 5.56 -6.12
N THR A 23 9.16 6.13 -7.32
CA THR A 23 8.42 5.52 -8.43
C THR A 23 9.13 4.26 -8.96
N LEU A 24 10.46 4.23 -8.99
CA LEU A 24 11.21 3.02 -9.33
C LEU A 24 10.95 1.90 -8.32
N ILE A 25 11.03 2.18 -7.02
CA ILE A 25 10.73 1.20 -5.96
C ILE A 25 9.29 0.70 -6.10
N TYR A 26 8.34 1.61 -6.32
CA TYR A 26 6.94 1.27 -6.59
C TYR A 26 6.78 0.35 -7.81
N SER A 27 7.47 0.65 -8.90
CA SER A 27 7.39 -0.14 -10.14
C SER A 27 7.92 -1.56 -9.94
N PHE A 28 9.04 -1.73 -9.23
CA PHE A 28 9.55 -3.05 -8.87
C PHE A 28 8.62 -3.80 -7.94
N PHE A 29 8.06 -3.13 -6.95
CA PHE A 29 7.07 -3.71 -6.04
C PHE A 29 5.83 -4.18 -6.81
N TYR A 30 5.29 -3.34 -7.70
CA TYR A 30 4.11 -3.64 -8.48
C TYR A 30 4.35 -4.80 -9.47
N ALA A 31 5.46 -4.78 -10.20
CA ALA A 31 5.87 -5.89 -11.06
C ALA A 31 6.07 -7.19 -10.26
N GLY A 32 6.68 -7.09 -9.07
CA GLY A 32 6.88 -8.20 -8.15
C GLY A 32 5.57 -8.87 -7.75
N ILE A 33 4.52 -8.11 -7.46
CA ILE A 33 3.19 -8.67 -7.12
C ILE A 33 2.70 -9.61 -8.23
N TYR A 34 2.81 -9.22 -9.50
CA TYR A 34 2.35 -10.04 -10.63
C TYR A 34 3.23 -11.26 -10.88
N LEU A 35 4.55 -11.09 -10.86
CA LEU A 35 5.49 -12.20 -11.02
C LEU A 35 5.35 -13.24 -9.91
N LEU A 36 5.24 -12.78 -8.67
CA LEU A 36 5.07 -13.65 -7.50
C LEU A 36 3.67 -14.29 -7.44
N SER A 37 2.67 -13.67 -8.07
CA SER A 37 1.33 -14.27 -8.22
C SER A 37 1.37 -15.53 -9.09
N LEU A 38 2.19 -15.55 -10.15
CA LEU A 38 2.42 -16.74 -10.96
C LEU A 38 3.07 -17.86 -10.12
N VAL A 39 4.08 -17.51 -9.32
CA VAL A 39 4.73 -18.45 -8.39
C VAL A 39 3.73 -18.99 -7.36
N GLY A 40 2.90 -18.10 -6.80
CA GLY A 40 1.84 -18.46 -5.86
C GLY A 40 0.82 -19.45 -6.43
N GLY A 41 0.41 -19.25 -7.66
CA GLY A 41 -0.45 -20.18 -8.40
C GLY A 41 0.21 -21.56 -8.56
N LEU A 42 1.45 -21.61 -9.04
CA LEU A 42 2.20 -22.86 -9.20
C LEU A 42 2.37 -23.64 -7.89
N ILE A 43 2.57 -22.94 -6.76
CA ILE A 43 2.68 -23.57 -5.43
C ILE A 43 1.33 -24.18 -5.03
N ALA A 44 0.24 -23.46 -5.22
CA ALA A 44 -1.09 -23.92 -4.87
C ALA A 44 -1.53 -25.12 -5.72
N ASP A 45 -1.26 -25.07 -7.03
CA ASP A 45 -1.57 -26.15 -7.97
C ASP A 45 -0.80 -27.44 -7.63
N ARG A 46 0.50 -27.33 -7.30
CA ARG A 46 1.30 -28.48 -6.89
C ARG A 46 0.83 -29.11 -5.58
N LYS A 47 0.42 -28.29 -4.62
CA LYS A 47 -0.04 -28.75 -3.30
C LYS A 47 -1.53 -29.09 -3.27
N GLN A 48 -2.29 -28.74 -4.32
CA GLN A 48 -3.76 -28.86 -4.38
C GLN A 48 -4.47 -28.28 -3.12
N ASN A 49 -3.84 -27.25 -2.53
CA ASN A 49 -4.31 -26.62 -1.29
C ASN A 49 -4.33 -25.09 -1.43
N TYR A 50 -5.30 -24.60 -2.18
CA TYR A 50 -5.49 -23.17 -2.42
C TYR A 50 -5.79 -22.40 -1.13
N LYS A 51 -6.64 -22.96 -0.26
CA LYS A 51 -6.99 -22.36 1.02
C LYS A 51 -5.75 -22.17 1.92
N GLY A 52 -4.93 -23.20 2.04
CA GLY A 52 -3.70 -23.12 2.82
C GLY A 52 -2.68 -22.13 2.26
N THR A 53 -2.57 -22.04 0.92
CA THR A 53 -1.68 -21.09 0.25
C THR A 53 -2.15 -19.66 0.46
N ILE A 54 -3.46 -19.39 0.38
CA ILE A 54 -4.04 -18.08 0.69
C ILE A 54 -3.78 -17.69 2.15
N MET A 55 -4.02 -18.59 3.11
CA MET A 55 -3.77 -18.33 4.53
C MET A 55 -2.30 -18.01 4.80
N ALA A 56 -1.39 -18.78 4.21
CA ALA A 56 0.05 -18.50 4.29
C ALA A 56 0.39 -17.13 3.69
N GLY A 57 -0.21 -16.78 2.54
CA GLY A 57 -0.05 -15.47 1.90
C GLY A 57 -0.49 -14.32 2.80
N LEU A 58 -1.65 -14.46 3.47
CA LEU A 58 -2.14 -13.45 4.41
C LEU A 58 -1.21 -13.25 5.61
N VAL A 59 -0.67 -14.34 6.18
CA VAL A 59 0.29 -14.28 7.30
C VAL A 59 1.58 -13.59 6.88
N VAL A 60 2.15 -13.97 5.73
CA VAL A 60 3.37 -13.35 5.20
C VAL A 60 3.15 -11.86 4.92
N MET A 61 2.01 -11.50 4.34
CA MET A 61 1.65 -10.12 4.07
C MET A 61 1.48 -9.31 5.37
N ALA A 62 0.86 -9.90 6.41
CA ALA A 62 0.71 -9.27 7.71
C ALA A 62 2.08 -8.97 8.37
N ILE A 63 3.04 -9.90 8.30
CA ILE A 63 4.41 -9.70 8.78
C ILE A 63 5.06 -8.50 8.05
N GLY A 64 4.91 -8.43 6.73
CA GLY A 64 5.42 -7.30 5.95
C GLY A 64 4.79 -5.96 6.36
N TYR A 65 3.48 -5.90 6.58
CA TYR A 65 2.81 -4.69 7.06
C TYR A 65 3.22 -4.30 8.47
N ILE A 66 3.38 -5.25 9.39
CA ILE A 66 3.89 -4.99 10.75
C ILE A 66 5.29 -4.40 10.69
N ALA A 67 6.19 -4.97 9.86
CA ALA A 67 7.53 -4.42 9.68
C ALA A 67 7.52 -3.01 9.09
N LEU A 68 6.58 -2.72 8.18
CA LEU A 68 6.46 -1.40 7.56
C LEU A 68 5.88 -0.34 8.51
N SER A 69 5.01 -0.76 9.45
CA SER A 69 4.34 0.12 10.42
C SER A 69 5.23 0.57 11.58
N ILE A 70 6.50 0.13 11.67
CA ILE A 70 7.41 0.54 12.73
C ILE A 70 7.64 2.06 12.63
N PRO A 71 7.30 2.85 13.67
CA PRO A 71 7.32 4.32 13.62
C PRO A 71 8.74 4.85 13.88
N ILE A 72 9.70 4.52 13.01
CA ILE A 72 11.06 5.06 13.09
C ILE A 72 11.19 6.16 12.05
N THR A 73 11.51 7.36 12.52
CA THR A 73 11.82 8.51 11.66
C THR A 73 13.18 8.34 11.00
N ALA A 74 13.23 8.52 9.68
CA ALA A 74 14.48 8.46 8.94
C ALA A 74 15.34 9.69 9.22
N ASN A 75 16.64 9.46 9.47
CA ASN A 75 17.66 10.50 9.65
C ASN A 75 18.97 10.07 8.96
N ALA A 76 19.94 10.97 8.85
CA ALA A 76 21.18 10.71 8.13
C ALA A 76 21.92 9.43 8.58
N GLY A 77 21.77 9.02 9.86
CA GLY A 77 22.46 7.85 10.41
C GLY A 77 21.72 6.52 10.18
N ASN A 78 20.40 6.55 9.95
CA ASN A 78 19.59 5.34 9.88
C ASN A 78 18.88 5.11 8.53
N THR A 79 18.88 6.08 7.63
CA THR A 79 18.11 6.01 6.36
C THR A 79 18.45 4.78 5.54
N SER A 80 19.72 4.40 5.43
CA SER A 80 20.16 3.29 4.59
C SER A 80 19.62 1.95 5.05
N TRP A 81 19.74 1.60 6.35
CA TRP A 81 19.24 0.34 6.86
C TRP A 81 17.70 0.32 6.93
N LEU A 82 17.09 1.47 7.24
CA LEU A 82 15.63 1.59 7.32
C LEU A 82 14.99 1.46 5.93
N LEU A 83 15.61 2.01 4.89
CA LEU A 83 15.20 1.80 3.50
C LEU A 83 15.32 0.32 3.09
N THR A 84 16.43 -0.33 3.49
CA THR A 84 16.61 -1.77 3.26
C THR A 84 15.51 -2.58 3.95
N LEU A 85 15.21 -2.28 5.22
CA LEU A 85 14.12 -2.93 5.96
C LEU A 85 12.78 -2.72 5.26
N THR A 86 12.52 -1.51 4.78
CA THR A 86 11.31 -1.18 4.03
C THR A 86 11.22 -1.98 2.72
N CYS A 87 12.32 -2.12 1.97
CA CYS A 87 12.34 -2.96 0.76
C CYS A 87 12.10 -4.43 1.07
N ILE A 88 12.64 -4.96 2.17
CA ILE A 88 12.38 -6.32 2.64
C ILE A 88 10.89 -6.48 3.02
N ALA A 89 10.33 -5.53 3.76
CA ALA A 89 8.92 -5.53 4.12
C ALA A 89 8.02 -5.50 2.87
N LEU A 90 8.33 -4.66 1.88
CA LEU A 90 7.63 -4.61 0.60
C LEU A 90 7.73 -5.94 -0.17
N PHE A 91 8.89 -6.60 -0.12
CA PHE A 91 9.03 -7.95 -0.70
C PHE A 91 8.10 -8.96 -0.03
N PHE A 92 8.02 -8.98 1.32
CA PHE A 92 7.08 -9.85 2.03
C PHE A 92 5.62 -9.53 1.67
N ILE A 93 5.26 -8.26 1.54
CA ILE A 93 3.92 -7.84 1.11
C ILE A 93 3.65 -8.31 -0.31
N ALA A 94 4.59 -8.12 -1.25
CA ALA A 94 4.43 -8.55 -2.63
C ALA A 94 4.32 -10.08 -2.75
N PHE A 95 5.16 -10.83 -2.00
CA PHE A 95 5.13 -12.29 -1.98
C PHE A 95 3.83 -12.82 -1.38
N GLY A 96 3.42 -12.31 -0.22
CA GLY A 96 2.15 -12.67 0.41
C GLY A 96 0.94 -12.34 -0.48
N ASN A 97 0.96 -11.17 -1.14
CA ASN A 97 -0.07 -10.77 -2.11
C ASN A 97 -0.10 -11.72 -3.32
N GLY A 98 1.07 -12.14 -3.80
CA GLY A 98 1.19 -13.12 -4.88
C GLY A 98 0.55 -14.47 -4.52
N LEU A 99 0.81 -14.98 -3.31
CA LEU A 99 0.19 -16.21 -2.80
C LEU A 99 -1.33 -16.06 -2.64
N PHE A 100 -1.82 -14.89 -2.27
CA PHE A 100 -3.23 -14.61 -2.05
C PHE A 100 -3.99 -14.38 -3.36
N LYS A 101 -3.54 -13.39 -4.15
CA LYS A 101 -4.30 -12.82 -5.29
C LYS A 101 -4.54 -13.83 -6.40
N GLY A 102 -3.53 -14.64 -6.75
CA GLY A 102 -3.64 -15.64 -7.82
C GLY A 102 -4.60 -16.78 -7.47
N ASN A 103 -4.65 -17.16 -6.19
CA ASN A 103 -5.40 -18.32 -5.73
C ASN A 103 -6.84 -18.00 -5.31
N LEU A 104 -7.18 -16.73 -5.10
CA LEU A 104 -8.52 -16.33 -4.68
C LEU A 104 -9.56 -16.62 -5.77
N GLN A 105 -9.22 -16.35 -7.03
CA GLN A 105 -10.09 -16.67 -8.16
C GLN A 105 -10.28 -18.19 -8.36
N ALA A 106 -9.21 -18.97 -8.12
CA ALA A 106 -9.29 -20.43 -8.19
C ALA A 106 -10.26 -21.01 -7.15
N ILE A 107 -10.26 -20.50 -5.92
CA ILE A 107 -11.23 -20.91 -4.88
C ILE A 107 -12.65 -20.56 -5.29
N VAL A 108 -12.91 -19.35 -5.83
CA VAL A 108 -14.23 -18.98 -6.31
C VAL A 108 -14.69 -19.97 -7.40
N GLY A 109 -13.80 -20.34 -8.33
CA GLY A 109 -14.09 -21.36 -9.33
C GLY A 109 -14.47 -22.71 -8.69
N GLN A 110 -13.66 -23.22 -7.76
CA GLN A 110 -13.89 -24.50 -7.09
C GLN A 110 -15.21 -24.57 -6.30
N MET A 111 -15.69 -23.46 -5.78
CA MET A 111 -16.99 -23.42 -5.10
C MET A 111 -18.15 -23.83 -6.01
N TYR A 112 -18.03 -23.61 -7.31
CA TYR A 112 -19.06 -23.96 -8.31
C TYR A 112 -18.81 -25.29 -9.01
N ASP A 113 -17.60 -25.87 -8.94
CA ASP A 113 -17.25 -27.13 -9.64
C ASP A 113 -18.17 -28.30 -9.22
N ASN A 114 -18.47 -28.42 -7.93
CA ASN A 114 -19.37 -29.46 -7.42
C ASN A 114 -20.82 -29.22 -7.87
N LEU A 115 -21.27 -27.97 -7.92
CA LEU A 115 -22.61 -27.61 -8.39
C LEU A 115 -22.78 -27.91 -9.88
N GLU A 116 -21.78 -27.63 -10.69
CA GLU A 116 -21.76 -27.94 -12.12
C GLU A 116 -21.72 -29.47 -12.37
N ALA A 117 -20.89 -30.19 -11.60
CA ALA A 117 -20.81 -31.64 -11.68
C ALA A 117 -22.14 -32.31 -11.33
N GLU A 118 -22.82 -31.86 -10.27
CA GLU A 118 -24.15 -32.35 -9.90
C GLU A 118 -25.21 -31.99 -10.93
N ALA A 119 -25.20 -30.75 -11.45
CA ALA A 119 -26.13 -30.30 -12.47
C ALA A 119 -25.97 -31.06 -13.78
N ALA A 120 -24.75 -31.44 -14.16
CA ALA A 120 -24.46 -32.23 -15.34
C ALA A 120 -25.13 -33.64 -15.31
N THR A 121 -25.35 -34.18 -14.11
CA THR A 121 -26.08 -35.48 -13.96
C THR A 121 -27.59 -35.34 -14.08
N LYS A 122 -28.14 -34.12 -13.91
CA LYS A 122 -29.57 -33.84 -13.93
C LYS A 122 -30.11 -33.49 -15.31
N GLY A 123 -29.24 -32.89 -16.16
CA GLY A 123 -29.59 -32.54 -17.53
C GLY A 123 -28.91 -31.25 -18.02
N GLU A 124 -29.09 -30.99 -19.32
CA GLU A 124 -28.45 -29.84 -19.98
C GLU A 124 -28.96 -28.48 -19.46
N LYS A 125 -30.23 -28.40 -19.14
CA LYS A 125 -30.86 -27.18 -18.64
C LYS A 125 -30.31 -26.79 -17.27
N GLU A 126 -30.19 -27.75 -16.37
CA GLU A 126 -29.60 -27.57 -15.03
C GLU A 126 -28.12 -27.19 -15.08
N LEU A 127 -27.41 -27.78 -16.04
CA LEU A 127 -25.99 -27.43 -16.26
C LEU A 127 -25.83 -25.98 -16.74
N ILE A 128 -26.67 -25.51 -17.68
CA ILE A 128 -26.66 -24.11 -18.14
C ILE A 128 -26.95 -23.15 -16.98
N GLU A 129 -27.93 -23.49 -16.13
CA GLU A 129 -28.25 -22.69 -14.95
C GLU A 129 -27.10 -22.64 -13.94
N ALA A 130 -26.42 -23.75 -13.67
CA ALA A 130 -25.24 -23.82 -12.78
C ALA A 130 -24.10 -22.97 -13.31
N LYS A 131 -23.80 -23.01 -14.61
CA LYS A 131 -22.81 -22.15 -15.26
C LYS A 131 -23.17 -20.67 -15.16
N SER A 132 -24.43 -20.31 -15.37
CA SER A 132 -24.90 -18.93 -15.20
C SER A 132 -24.73 -18.43 -13.76
N LYS A 133 -24.95 -19.29 -12.75
CA LYS A 133 -24.69 -18.97 -11.34
C LYS A 133 -23.19 -18.74 -11.08
N ARG A 134 -22.30 -19.55 -11.68
CA ARG A 134 -20.86 -19.35 -11.61
C ARG A 134 -20.46 -18.00 -12.18
N ASP A 135 -20.93 -17.67 -13.38
CA ASP A 135 -20.64 -16.38 -14.03
C ASP A 135 -21.12 -15.20 -13.18
N SER A 136 -22.31 -15.31 -12.61
CA SER A 136 -22.85 -14.31 -11.68
C SER A 136 -21.99 -14.17 -10.41
N GLY A 137 -21.49 -15.28 -9.87
CA GLY A 137 -20.58 -15.30 -8.72
C GLY A 137 -19.26 -14.55 -9.01
N PHE A 138 -18.67 -14.78 -10.18
CA PHE A 138 -17.49 -14.03 -10.62
C PHE A 138 -17.76 -12.54 -10.84
N GLN A 139 -18.92 -12.19 -11.42
CA GLN A 139 -19.31 -10.78 -11.59
C GLN A 139 -19.44 -10.07 -10.24
N ILE A 140 -20.11 -10.67 -9.26
CA ILE A 140 -20.23 -10.14 -7.91
C ILE A 140 -18.84 -9.96 -7.27
N PHE A 141 -17.97 -10.96 -7.40
CA PHE A 141 -16.60 -10.90 -6.92
C PHE A 141 -15.83 -9.71 -7.49
N TYR A 142 -15.91 -9.47 -8.81
CA TYR A 142 -15.28 -8.31 -9.45
C TYR A 142 -15.89 -6.98 -9.03
N VAL A 143 -17.19 -6.91 -8.80
CA VAL A 143 -17.84 -5.70 -8.27
C VAL A 143 -17.25 -5.33 -6.90
N PHE A 144 -17.12 -6.29 -5.98
CA PHE A 144 -16.51 -6.03 -4.67
C PHE A 144 -15.05 -5.62 -4.76
N ILE A 145 -14.27 -6.20 -5.68
CA ILE A 145 -12.89 -5.75 -5.94
C ILE A 145 -12.86 -4.28 -6.37
N ASN A 146 -13.75 -3.88 -7.30
CA ASN A 146 -13.81 -2.51 -7.80
C ASN A 146 -14.27 -1.52 -6.72
N ILE A 147 -15.24 -1.89 -5.89
CA ILE A 147 -15.65 -1.08 -4.72
C ILE A 147 -14.46 -0.89 -3.77
N GLY A 148 -13.71 -1.95 -3.47
CA GLY A 148 -12.49 -1.85 -2.68
C GLY A 148 -11.44 -0.91 -3.30
N GLY A 149 -11.26 -0.98 -4.62
CA GLY A 149 -10.35 -0.09 -5.36
C GLY A 149 -10.79 1.37 -5.36
N LEU A 150 -12.10 1.62 -5.36
CA LEU A 150 -12.66 2.98 -5.28
C LEU A 150 -12.49 3.59 -3.88
N VAL A 151 -12.77 2.82 -2.83
CA VAL A 151 -12.77 3.33 -1.44
C VAL A 151 -11.36 3.45 -0.85
N ALA A 152 -10.48 2.51 -1.21
CA ALA A 152 -9.15 2.40 -0.62
C ALA A 152 -8.28 3.69 -0.70
N PRO A 153 -8.21 4.43 -1.82
CA PRO A 153 -7.38 5.64 -1.91
C PRO A 153 -7.81 6.77 -0.98
N PHE A 154 -9.06 6.78 -0.53
CA PHE A 154 -9.55 7.82 0.38
C PHE A 154 -9.28 7.50 1.86
N ILE A 155 -9.15 6.22 2.23
CA ILE A 155 -8.99 5.81 3.63
C ILE A 155 -7.68 6.34 4.21
N ALA A 156 -6.55 6.19 3.52
CA ALA A 156 -5.25 6.57 4.05
C ALA A 156 -5.12 8.09 4.31
N PRO A 157 -5.48 8.99 3.35
CA PRO A 157 -5.49 10.42 3.61
C PRO A 157 -6.47 10.84 4.73
N LEU A 158 -7.64 10.19 4.83
CA LEU A 158 -8.60 10.47 5.89
C LEU A 158 -8.06 10.12 7.28
N LEU A 159 -7.46 8.93 7.43
CA LEU A 159 -6.85 8.52 8.70
C LEU A 159 -5.70 9.43 9.10
N ARG A 160 -4.85 9.79 8.13
CA ARG A 160 -3.73 10.71 8.38
C ARG A 160 -4.19 12.13 8.71
N SER A 161 -5.20 12.63 8.02
CA SER A 161 -5.82 13.92 8.34
C SER A 161 -6.40 13.93 9.75
N TRP A 162 -7.10 12.86 10.12
CA TRP A 162 -7.62 12.71 11.48
C TRP A 162 -6.52 12.68 12.55
N TRP A 163 -5.43 11.92 12.31
CA TRP A 163 -4.29 11.85 13.22
C TRP A 163 -3.59 13.19 13.41
N LEU A 164 -3.29 13.89 12.33
CA LEU A 164 -2.65 15.21 12.37
C LEU A 164 -3.55 16.24 13.05
N SER A 165 -4.86 16.22 12.78
CA SER A 165 -5.81 17.10 13.45
C SER A 165 -5.88 16.87 14.95
N ALA A 166 -5.67 15.64 15.43
CA ALA A 166 -5.57 15.33 16.86
C ALA A 166 -4.31 15.92 17.53
N HIS A 167 -3.33 16.36 16.73
CA HIS A 167 -2.11 17.02 17.17
C HIS A 167 -2.06 18.52 16.77
N ASP A 168 -3.20 19.13 16.51
CA ASP A 168 -3.33 20.52 16.07
C ASP A 168 -2.59 20.84 14.76
N MET A 169 -2.45 19.84 13.89
CA MET A 169 -1.79 19.97 12.59
C MET A 169 -2.74 19.63 11.45
N VAL A 170 -2.48 20.22 10.26
CA VAL A 170 -3.28 19.97 9.05
C VAL A 170 -2.48 19.10 8.08
N TYR A 171 -3.16 18.14 7.47
CA TYR A 171 -2.57 17.26 6.46
C TYR A 171 -2.28 18.01 5.17
N ASN A 172 -1.03 17.93 4.71
CA ASN A 172 -0.62 18.35 3.36
C ASN A 172 0.36 17.33 2.77
N ALA A 173 0.09 16.87 1.55
CA ALA A 173 0.90 15.81 0.91
C ALA A 173 2.31 16.28 0.51
N SER A 174 2.50 17.57 0.23
CA SER A 174 3.77 18.13 -0.24
C SER A 174 4.69 18.59 0.90
N LEU A 175 4.12 18.92 2.06
CA LEU A 175 4.87 19.48 3.18
C LEU A 175 5.99 18.56 3.70
N PRO A 176 5.82 17.22 3.83
CA PRO A 176 6.90 16.34 4.28
C PRO A 176 8.14 16.37 3.38
N ALA A 177 7.97 16.42 2.06
CA ALA A 177 9.08 16.49 1.11
C ALA A 177 9.86 17.81 1.26
N LEU A 178 9.15 18.92 1.41
CA LEU A 178 9.76 20.24 1.64
C LEU A 178 10.49 20.31 2.99
N CYS A 179 9.92 19.70 4.04
CA CYS A 179 10.58 19.60 5.34
C CYS A 179 11.87 18.77 5.28
N HIS A 180 11.88 17.64 4.58
CA HIS A 180 13.09 16.85 4.37
C HIS A 180 14.16 17.64 3.59
N ASP A 181 13.77 18.35 2.53
CA ASP A 181 14.67 19.20 1.76
C ASP A 181 15.27 20.32 2.61
N TYR A 182 14.46 20.96 3.45
CA TYR A 182 14.94 22.01 4.36
C TYR A 182 15.92 21.48 5.40
N ILE A 183 15.62 20.34 6.03
CA ILE A 183 16.51 19.71 7.03
C ILE A 183 17.84 19.28 6.38
N ALA A 184 17.80 18.79 5.14
CA ALA A 184 18.98 18.29 4.44
C ALA A 184 19.87 19.39 3.86
N LYS A 185 19.29 20.47 3.33
CA LYS A 185 19.98 21.48 2.53
C LYS A 185 20.08 22.85 3.23
N GLY A 186 19.27 23.09 4.26
CA GLY A 186 19.08 24.40 4.89
C GLY A 186 18.36 25.40 3.98
N ALA A 187 18.11 26.61 4.51
CA ALA A 187 17.46 27.68 3.77
C ALA A 187 18.20 28.09 2.49
N GLU A 188 19.55 28.10 2.56
CA GLU A 188 20.42 28.52 1.46
C GLU A 188 20.51 27.50 0.32
N GLY A 189 20.23 26.22 0.60
CA GLY A 189 20.26 25.14 -0.39
C GLY A 189 18.93 24.91 -1.12
N MET A 190 17.87 25.61 -0.74
CA MET A 190 16.56 25.53 -1.39
C MET A 190 16.36 26.67 -2.40
N SER A 191 15.55 26.42 -3.44
CA SER A 191 15.11 27.50 -4.34
C SER A 191 14.19 28.48 -3.60
N ALA A 192 14.16 29.75 -4.04
CA ALA A 192 13.29 30.77 -3.46
C ALA A 192 11.80 30.39 -3.53
N GLU A 193 11.39 29.69 -4.59
CA GLU A 193 10.05 29.16 -4.76
C GLU A 193 9.74 28.05 -3.75
N ALA A 194 10.64 27.09 -3.59
CA ALA A 194 10.47 25.98 -2.62
C ALA A 194 10.43 26.52 -1.18
N MET A 195 11.25 27.53 -0.87
CA MET A 195 11.26 28.17 0.44
C MET A 195 9.98 28.97 0.69
N GLY A 196 9.45 29.66 -0.32
CA GLY A 196 8.16 30.35 -0.25
C GLY A 196 7.00 29.36 0.00
N ASN A 197 6.97 28.26 -0.73
CA ASN A 197 6.00 27.21 -0.54
C ASN A 197 6.08 26.55 0.86
N LEU A 198 7.29 26.29 1.35
CA LEU A 198 7.51 25.76 2.70
C LEU A 198 6.94 26.72 3.76
N ASN A 199 7.28 27.99 3.72
CA ASN A 199 6.80 28.98 4.67
C ASN A 199 5.26 29.09 4.65
N GLN A 200 4.67 29.11 3.47
CA GLN A 200 3.20 29.17 3.33
C GLN A 200 2.53 27.92 3.91
N LEU A 201 3.02 26.72 3.56
CA LEU A 201 2.43 25.47 4.03
C LEU A 201 2.66 25.25 5.52
N MET A 202 3.82 25.62 6.06
CA MET A 202 4.08 25.56 7.51
C MET A 202 3.12 26.45 8.28
N SER A 203 2.92 27.70 7.84
CA SER A 203 1.94 28.60 8.46
C SER A 203 0.51 28.05 8.42
N GLN A 204 0.14 27.37 7.35
CA GLN A 204 -1.22 26.80 7.20
C GLN A 204 -1.40 25.49 7.98
N CYS A 205 -0.37 24.65 8.06
CA CYS A 205 -0.46 23.28 8.58
C CYS A 205 -0.03 23.14 10.05
N VAL A 206 0.87 24.01 10.52
CA VAL A 206 1.46 23.94 11.88
C VAL A 206 1.22 25.25 12.65
N GLY A 207 1.10 26.37 11.96
CA GLY A 207 0.95 27.71 12.53
C GLY A 207 2.24 28.54 12.52
N GLU A 208 2.30 29.59 13.36
CA GLU A 208 3.49 30.44 13.45
C GLU A 208 4.67 29.68 14.06
N THR A 209 5.79 29.67 13.36
CA THR A 209 7.00 28.94 13.76
C THR A 209 8.16 29.91 13.99
N THR A 210 8.82 29.79 15.12
CA THR A 210 10.05 30.56 15.44
C THR A 210 11.32 29.83 14.97
N ASP A 211 11.28 28.51 14.92
CA ASP A 211 12.36 27.65 14.42
C ASP A 211 11.81 26.69 13.37
N MET A 212 12.14 26.97 12.11
CA MET A 212 11.66 26.18 10.96
C MET A 212 12.19 24.75 11.00
N ALA A 213 13.44 24.54 11.42
CA ALA A 213 14.04 23.21 11.47
C ALA A 213 13.37 22.32 12.52
N ALA A 214 13.13 22.86 13.72
CA ALA A 214 12.44 22.16 14.79
C ALA A 214 10.98 21.85 14.41
N SER A 215 10.28 22.80 13.79
CA SER A 215 8.90 22.63 13.35
C SER A 215 8.77 21.61 12.22
N CYS A 216 9.68 21.60 11.25
CA CYS A 216 9.75 20.57 10.22
C CYS A 216 10.02 19.18 10.82
N ALA A 217 10.94 19.06 11.76
CA ALA A 217 11.24 17.80 12.43
C ALA A 217 10.04 17.27 13.22
N GLN A 218 9.35 18.14 13.94
CA GLN A 218 8.12 17.78 14.69
C GLN A 218 7.00 17.34 13.75
N TYR A 219 6.76 18.08 12.65
CA TYR A 219 5.75 17.71 11.66
C TYR A 219 6.04 16.33 11.06
N LEU A 220 7.30 16.09 10.66
CA LEU A 220 7.73 14.80 10.09
C LEU A 220 7.57 13.65 11.09
N GLN A 221 7.88 13.88 12.37
CA GLN A 221 7.70 12.87 13.41
C GLN A 221 6.23 12.48 13.53
N ILE A 222 5.34 13.44 13.79
CA ILE A 222 3.90 13.20 13.96
C ILE A 222 3.30 12.63 12.67
N PHE A 223 3.73 13.11 11.51
CA PHE A 223 3.31 12.58 10.21
C PHE A 223 3.69 11.11 10.01
N ASN A 224 4.84 10.67 10.50
CA ASN A 224 5.30 9.28 10.37
C ASN A 224 4.71 8.34 11.44
N GLU A 225 4.24 8.87 12.56
CA GLU A 225 3.54 8.12 13.59
C GLU A 225 2.10 7.77 13.18
N GLY A 226 1.44 8.62 12.39
CA GLY A 226 0.10 8.45 11.84
C GLY A 226 0.08 7.79 10.48
#